data_11e8c52a941e560073d357e3353abbdb
#
_entry.id   11e8c52a941e560073d357e3353abbdb
#
_cell.length_a   1.000
_cell.length_b   1.000
_cell.length_c   1.000
_cell.angle_alpha   90.00
_cell.angle_beta   90.00
_cell.angle_gamma   90.00
#
_symmetry.space_group_name_H-M   'P 1'
#
loop_
_entity.id
_entity.type
_entity.pdbx_description
1 polymer ?
#
loop_
_entity_poly.entity_id
_entity_poly.type
_entity_poly.pdbx_seq_one_letter_code
_entity_poly.pdbx_strand_id
1 'polypeptide(L)'
;MAVDRIGDGIPLRSKGEILSHDGTSLIVQSVGTNGQILVAQSSATNGMIWTTPDTSASGGETPIAYTAVTTSTSSVVFSGIPGTYTSLRLVCLAKTDRASNTPDNIVIQFNSATTSDYTYHFLLGRLDGNVQYIVTRQSGTGAFGSKNGAVIPRSCATDSATNSKYFGVSVVYISQYADSSTHTWSQFHSGTIHRNGGTAGTNEAAVAIGTTLYTVASAVTSIVLRPDHGTNFVSGTKFSLYGVA
;
A
#
# COMPACT_ATOMS: atom_id res chain seq x y z
N MET A 1 -11.63 -51.15 -36.07
CA MET A 1 -11.79 -50.24 -34.92
C MET A 1 -13.17 -49.57 -35.09
N ALA A 2 -14.14 -49.98 -34.29
CA ALA A 2 -15.42 -49.31 -34.27
C ALA A 2 -15.24 -47.96 -33.62
N VAL A 3 -15.53 -46.88 -34.34
CA VAL A 3 -15.65 -45.55 -33.77
C VAL A 3 -16.96 -45.56 -32.98
N ASP A 4 -16.87 -45.65 -31.68
CA ASP A 4 -18.02 -45.56 -30.81
C ASP A 4 -18.68 -44.19 -31.05
N ARG A 5 -19.91 -44.18 -31.54
CA ARG A 5 -20.66 -42.97 -31.78
C ARG A 5 -20.97 -42.34 -30.43
N ILE A 6 -20.41 -41.17 -30.21
CA ILE A 6 -20.84 -40.30 -29.13
C ILE A 6 -22.33 -40.00 -29.32
N GLY A 7 -23.21 -40.76 -28.68
CA GLY A 7 -24.66 -40.57 -28.86
C GLY A 7 -25.53 -41.47 -28.01
N ASP A 8 -25.19 -42.73 -27.87
CA ASP A 8 -25.99 -43.69 -27.12
C ASP A 8 -25.25 -44.11 -25.84
N GLY A 9 -25.57 -43.46 -24.74
CA GLY A 9 -25.07 -43.84 -23.41
C GLY A 9 -24.20 -42.84 -22.66
N ILE A 10 -24.06 -41.62 -23.15
CA ILE A 10 -23.35 -40.60 -22.36
C ILE A 10 -24.25 -40.20 -21.16
N PRO A 11 -23.79 -40.40 -19.92
CA PRO A 11 -24.62 -40.21 -18.75
C PRO A 11 -24.76 -38.75 -18.31
N LEU A 12 -24.41 -37.77 -19.17
CA LEU A 12 -24.57 -36.36 -18.86
C LEU A 12 -26.03 -35.98 -18.76
N ARG A 13 -26.50 -35.53 -17.61
CA ARG A 13 -27.90 -35.25 -17.30
C ARG A 13 -28.15 -33.81 -16.92
N SER A 14 -27.09 -33.06 -16.59
CA SER A 14 -27.21 -31.71 -16.09
C SER A 14 -26.30 -30.75 -16.84
N LYS A 15 -26.71 -29.48 -16.89
CA LYS A 15 -25.95 -28.42 -17.53
C LYS A 15 -24.58 -28.27 -16.82
N GLY A 16 -23.49 -28.29 -17.59
CA GLY A 16 -22.14 -28.08 -17.10
C GLY A 16 -21.42 -29.33 -16.58
N GLU A 17 -22.04 -30.51 -16.65
CA GLU A 17 -21.36 -31.77 -16.41
C GLU A 17 -20.29 -32.03 -17.46
N ILE A 18 -19.20 -32.65 -17.04
CA ILE A 18 -18.03 -32.97 -17.87
C ILE A 18 -17.85 -34.48 -17.85
N LEU A 19 -17.74 -35.08 -19.03
CA LEU A 19 -17.35 -36.49 -19.14
C LEU A 19 -15.84 -36.61 -19.00
N SER A 20 -15.41 -37.43 -18.09
CA SER A 20 -14.00 -37.68 -17.81
C SER A 20 -13.71 -39.17 -17.66
N HIS A 21 -12.47 -39.56 -17.44
CA HIS A 21 -12.04 -40.95 -17.32
C HIS A 21 -11.15 -41.12 -16.08
N ASP A 22 -11.41 -42.13 -15.26
CA ASP A 22 -10.66 -42.39 -14.03
C ASP A 22 -9.46 -43.32 -14.23
N GLY A 23 -9.14 -43.70 -15.47
CA GLY A 23 -8.14 -44.70 -15.84
C GLY A 23 -8.75 -46.06 -16.15
N THR A 24 -9.97 -46.33 -15.69
CA THR A 24 -10.69 -47.61 -15.88
C THR A 24 -12.03 -47.42 -16.60
N SER A 25 -12.76 -46.42 -16.27
CA SER A 25 -14.12 -46.17 -16.72
C SER A 25 -14.39 -44.69 -17.05
N LEU A 26 -15.41 -44.48 -17.87
CA LEU A 26 -15.95 -43.12 -18.05
C LEU A 26 -16.76 -42.72 -16.81
N ILE A 27 -16.49 -41.55 -16.29
CA ILE A 27 -17.20 -40.98 -15.15
C ILE A 27 -17.71 -39.57 -15.48
N VAL A 28 -18.74 -39.15 -14.79
CA VAL A 28 -19.30 -37.79 -14.92
C VAL A 28 -18.80 -36.96 -13.78
N GLN A 29 -18.11 -35.89 -14.12
CA GLN A 29 -17.76 -34.83 -13.19
C GLN A 29 -18.89 -33.81 -13.13
N SER A 30 -19.54 -33.69 -11.99
CA SER A 30 -20.57 -32.67 -11.77
C SER A 30 -19.98 -31.27 -11.84
N VAL A 31 -20.80 -30.30 -12.21
CA VAL A 31 -20.38 -28.89 -12.22
C VAL A 31 -20.05 -28.42 -10.79
N GLY A 32 -19.03 -27.58 -10.64
CA GLY A 32 -18.70 -26.91 -9.40
C GLY A 32 -19.71 -25.83 -9.02
N THR A 33 -19.53 -25.24 -7.85
CA THR A 33 -20.32 -24.09 -7.41
C THR A 33 -19.79 -22.79 -8.02
N ASN A 34 -20.62 -21.73 -7.97
CA ASN A 34 -20.21 -20.43 -8.52
C ASN A 34 -18.89 -19.94 -7.92
N GLY A 35 -17.97 -19.52 -8.77
CA GLY A 35 -16.64 -19.05 -8.36
C GLY A 35 -15.57 -20.12 -8.28
N GLN A 36 -15.90 -21.41 -8.41
CA GLN A 36 -14.90 -22.48 -8.50
C GLN A 36 -14.30 -22.58 -9.90
N ILE A 37 -13.05 -23.04 -9.95
CA ILE A 37 -12.30 -23.39 -11.16
C ILE A 37 -11.99 -24.88 -11.14
N LEU A 38 -11.94 -25.50 -12.32
CA LEU A 38 -11.49 -26.88 -12.47
C LEU A 38 -9.97 -26.91 -12.58
N VAL A 39 -9.32 -27.62 -11.69
CA VAL A 39 -7.85 -27.76 -11.67
C VAL A 39 -7.44 -29.22 -11.79
N ALA A 40 -6.26 -29.47 -12.37
CA ALA A 40 -5.65 -30.77 -12.38
C ALA A 40 -5.16 -31.16 -10.97
N GLN A 41 -5.53 -32.36 -10.52
CA GLN A 41 -5.09 -32.92 -9.24
C GLN A 41 -4.89 -34.41 -9.37
N SER A 42 -3.65 -34.86 -9.35
CA SER A 42 -3.27 -36.26 -9.56
C SER A 42 -3.83 -37.24 -8.51
N SER A 43 -4.18 -36.76 -7.31
CA SER A 43 -4.79 -37.55 -6.25
C SER A 43 -6.33 -37.69 -6.39
N ALA A 44 -6.96 -36.93 -7.28
CA ALA A 44 -8.39 -37.08 -7.56
C ALA A 44 -8.64 -38.26 -8.48
N THR A 45 -9.77 -38.93 -8.32
CA THR A 45 -10.13 -40.17 -9.07
C THR A 45 -10.02 -40.00 -10.58
N ASN A 46 -10.41 -38.84 -11.11
CA ASN A 46 -10.35 -38.52 -12.55
C ASN A 46 -9.27 -37.49 -12.90
N GLY A 47 -8.31 -37.23 -11.98
CA GLY A 47 -7.24 -36.28 -12.18
C GLY A 47 -7.67 -34.81 -12.12
N MET A 48 -8.89 -34.49 -11.73
CA MET A 48 -9.44 -33.13 -11.71
C MET A 48 -10.32 -32.89 -10.49
N ILE A 49 -10.30 -31.65 -9.99
CA ILE A 49 -11.19 -31.24 -8.89
C ILE A 49 -11.66 -29.79 -9.10
N TRP A 50 -12.91 -29.52 -8.71
CA TRP A 50 -13.40 -28.16 -8.57
C TRP A 50 -12.88 -27.57 -7.24
N THR A 51 -12.22 -26.43 -7.30
CA THR A 51 -11.73 -25.74 -6.12
C THR A 51 -11.99 -24.24 -6.22
N THR A 52 -12.19 -23.61 -5.10
CA THR A 52 -12.20 -22.15 -5.03
C THR A 52 -10.78 -21.65 -5.34
N PRO A 53 -10.62 -20.69 -6.27
CA PRO A 53 -9.30 -20.10 -6.50
C PRO A 53 -8.71 -19.62 -5.19
N ASP A 54 -7.49 -20.01 -4.92
CA ASP A 54 -6.76 -19.44 -3.80
C ASP A 54 -6.40 -17.99 -4.15
N THR A 55 -7.22 -17.07 -3.64
CA THR A 55 -6.97 -15.64 -3.80
C THR A 55 -5.93 -15.13 -2.81
N SER A 56 -5.49 -15.98 -1.86
CA SER A 56 -4.38 -15.69 -0.95
C SER A 56 -3.02 -16.06 -1.56
N ALA A 57 -3.03 -16.70 -2.75
CA ALA A 57 -1.82 -17.16 -3.39
C ALA A 57 -0.96 -16.00 -3.91
N SER A 58 0.15 -15.89 -3.27
CA SER A 58 1.44 -15.44 -3.75
C SER A 58 1.55 -14.03 -4.32
N GLY A 59 1.94 -13.10 -3.49
CA GLY A 59 2.58 -11.86 -3.91
C GLY A 59 1.66 -10.80 -4.49
N GLY A 60 0.35 -10.97 -4.37
CA GLY A 60 -0.63 -9.97 -4.74
C GLY A 60 -0.84 -8.92 -3.64
N GLU A 61 -1.23 -7.72 -4.05
CA GLU A 61 -1.65 -6.69 -3.12
C GLU A 61 -3.16 -6.71 -2.96
N THR A 62 -3.63 -6.73 -1.72
CA THR A 62 -5.06 -6.68 -1.38
C THR A 62 -5.40 -5.28 -0.85
N PRO A 63 -6.36 -4.56 -1.45
CA PRO A 63 -6.80 -3.29 -0.90
C PRO A 63 -7.37 -3.45 0.51
N ILE A 64 -6.84 -2.71 1.49
CA ILE A 64 -7.35 -2.67 2.86
C ILE A 64 -8.25 -1.45 3.06
N ALA A 65 -7.77 -0.27 2.67
CA ALA A 65 -8.50 0.97 2.87
C ALA A 65 -8.12 2.04 1.84
N TYR A 66 -9.07 2.93 1.56
CA TYR A 66 -8.88 4.10 0.71
C TYR A 66 -9.57 5.31 1.32
N THR A 67 -8.91 6.44 1.28
CA THR A 67 -9.49 7.73 1.69
C THR A 67 -9.18 8.80 0.66
N ALA A 68 -10.22 9.47 0.17
CA ALA A 68 -10.11 10.71 -0.59
C ALA A 68 -10.56 11.86 0.30
N VAL A 69 -9.68 12.83 0.50
CA VAL A 69 -9.98 14.05 1.25
C VAL A 69 -10.81 14.98 0.37
N THR A 70 -12.06 15.19 0.74
CA THR A 70 -12.99 16.11 0.06
C THR A 70 -13.10 17.44 0.79
N THR A 71 -12.91 17.44 2.10
CA THR A 71 -12.89 18.62 2.98
C THR A 71 -11.58 18.58 3.78
N SER A 72 -10.94 19.73 3.98
CA SER A 72 -9.66 19.82 4.70
C SER A 72 -9.73 19.15 6.06
N THR A 73 -8.74 18.33 6.37
CA THR A 73 -8.66 17.54 7.61
C THR A 73 -7.25 17.51 8.17
N SER A 74 -7.14 17.58 9.49
CA SER A 74 -5.84 17.53 10.18
C SER A 74 -5.21 16.16 10.24
N SER A 75 -5.96 15.11 9.94
CA SER A 75 -5.45 13.74 9.92
C SER A 75 -6.33 12.81 9.09
N VAL A 76 -5.75 11.71 8.64
CA VAL A 76 -6.45 10.55 8.08
C VAL A 76 -6.05 9.34 8.90
N VAL A 77 -7.00 8.50 9.26
CA VAL A 77 -6.79 7.33 10.11
C VAL A 77 -7.24 6.08 9.37
N PHE A 78 -6.36 5.09 9.31
CA PHE A 78 -6.69 3.72 8.98
C PHE A 78 -6.66 2.90 10.26
N SER A 79 -7.75 2.25 10.62
CA SER A 79 -7.89 1.44 11.82
C SER A 79 -8.40 0.04 11.48
N GLY A 80 -8.25 -0.90 12.40
CA GLY A 80 -8.65 -2.29 12.19
C GLY A 80 -7.83 -2.98 11.09
N ILE A 81 -6.54 -2.64 10.97
CA ILE A 81 -5.64 -3.24 9.98
C ILE A 81 -5.46 -4.71 10.31
N PRO A 82 -5.81 -5.64 9.38
CA PRO A 82 -5.65 -7.08 9.63
C PRO A 82 -4.18 -7.47 9.80
N GLY A 83 -3.88 -8.35 10.76
CA GLY A 83 -2.52 -8.88 10.98
C GLY A 83 -2.15 -10.08 10.09
N THR A 84 -2.84 -10.28 8.97
CA THR A 84 -2.72 -11.48 8.12
C THR A 84 -1.77 -11.33 6.93
N TYR A 85 -1.27 -10.14 6.68
CA TYR A 85 -0.35 -9.87 5.57
C TYR A 85 1.10 -9.88 6.05
N THR A 86 2.03 -10.17 5.14
CA THR A 86 3.47 -10.13 5.43
C THR A 86 3.98 -8.70 5.61
N SER A 87 3.43 -7.77 4.85
CA SER A 87 3.77 -6.35 4.92
C SER A 87 2.60 -5.47 4.46
N LEU A 88 2.73 -4.17 4.65
CA LEU A 88 1.77 -3.20 4.12
C LEU A 88 2.44 -2.29 3.09
N ARG A 89 1.67 -1.83 2.11
CA ARG A 89 2.05 -0.77 1.20
C ARG A 89 1.06 0.39 1.29
N LEU A 90 1.57 1.56 1.64
CA LEU A 90 0.81 2.81 1.68
C LEU A 90 1.19 3.67 0.48
N VAL A 91 0.21 4.10 -0.29
CA VAL A 91 0.38 5.01 -1.43
C VAL A 91 -0.31 6.33 -1.12
N CYS A 92 0.42 7.43 -1.28
CA CYS A 92 -0.05 8.76 -0.96
C CYS A 92 0.05 9.67 -2.19
N LEU A 93 -1.03 10.40 -2.45
CA LEU A 93 -1.07 11.56 -3.33
C LEU A 93 -1.53 12.73 -2.46
N ALA A 94 -0.63 13.61 -2.03
CA ALA A 94 -0.93 14.49 -0.93
C ALA A 94 -0.58 15.96 -1.20
N LYS A 95 -1.42 16.82 -0.64
CA LYS A 95 -1.24 18.27 -0.59
C LYS A 95 -1.71 18.80 0.76
N THR A 96 -1.03 19.83 1.28
CA THR A 96 -1.32 20.45 2.57
C THR A 96 -1.59 21.94 2.43
N ASP A 97 -2.21 22.51 3.45
CA ASP A 97 -2.47 23.96 3.57
C ASP A 97 -1.25 24.75 4.08
N ARG A 98 -0.05 24.17 4.05
CA ARG A 98 1.17 24.91 4.44
C ARG A 98 1.33 26.18 3.61
N ALA A 99 1.40 27.32 4.27
CA ALA A 99 1.52 28.64 3.67
C ALA A 99 2.96 28.98 3.19
N SER A 100 3.71 28.00 2.73
CA SER A 100 5.09 28.17 2.27
C SER A 100 5.24 27.57 0.89
N ASN A 101 6.16 28.12 0.11
CA ASN A 101 6.56 27.50 -1.16
C ASN A 101 7.48 26.29 -0.99
N THR A 102 7.84 25.90 0.23
CA THR A 102 8.61 24.70 0.49
C THR A 102 7.67 23.50 0.65
N PRO A 103 7.91 22.39 -0.06
CA PRO A 103 7.11 21.17 0.10
C PRO A 103 6.99 20.74 1.55
N ASP A 104 5.86 20.14 1.88
CA ASP A 104 5.60 19.60 3.21
C ASP A 104 5.91 18.10 3.28
N ASN A 105 5.85 17.55 4.48
CA ASN A 105 6.10 16.15 4.77
C ASN A 105 4.80 15.48 5.25
N ILE A 106 4.70 14.18 5.07
CA ILE A 106 3.71 13.35 5.79
C ILE A 106 4.38 12.81 7.04
N VAL A 107 3.69 12.89 8.16
CA VAL A 107 4.04 12.19 9.40
C VAL A 107 3.13 10.98 9.53
N ILE A 108 3.72 9.81 9.71
CA ILE A 108 3.02 8.54 9.95
C ILE A 108 3.17 8.21 11.43
N GLN A 109 2.05 7.92 12.11
CA GLN A 109 2.04 7.45 13.48
C GLN A 109 1.39 6.06 13.52
N PHE A 110 2.09 5.09 14.07
CA PHE A 110 1.58 3.75 14.30
C PHE A 110 0.88 3.69 15.66
N ASN A 111 -0.29 3.07 15.71
CA ASN A 111 -1.10 2.93 16.92
C ASN A 111 -1.33 4.26 17.66
N SER A 112 -1.43 5.36 16.92
CA SER A 112 -1.57 6.73 17.47
C SER A 112 -0.42 7.15 18.40
N ALA A 113 0.75 6.51 18.33
CA ALA A 113 1.90 6.85 19.17
C ALA A 113 2.41 8.24 18.81
N THR A 114 2.45 9.12 19.81
CA THR A 114 2.89 10.52 19.69
C THR A 114 4.21 10.78 20.43
N THR A 115 4.87 9.73 20.86
CA THR A 115 6.14 9.74 21.58
C THR A 115 7.34 9.79 20.62
N SER A 116 8.54 9.88 21.16
CA SER A 116 9.79 9.90 20.39
C SER A 116 10.26 8.50 19.93
N ASP A 117 9.31 7.58 19.73
CA ASP A 117 9.58 6.17 19.44
C ASP A 117 9.89 5.91 17.95
N TYR A 118 10.27 6.93 17.22
CA TYR A 118 10.58 6.83 15.81
C TYR A 118 12.01 7.30 15.53
N THR A 119 12.73 6.53 14.73
CA THR A 119 13.96 6.99 14.09
C THR A 119 13.78 6.95 12.58
N TYR A 120 14.48 7.82 11.87
CA TYR A 120 14.45 7.83 10.41
C TYR A 120 15.82 8.20 9.84
N HIS A 121 16.05 7.65 8.65
CA HIS A 121 17.24 7.90 7.85
C HIS A 121 16.83 8.06 6.39
N PHE A 122 17.30 9.10 5.72
CA PHE A 122 16.98 9.31 4.32
C PHE A 122 18.04 10.09 3.56
N LEU A 123 18.00 9.89 2.24
CA LEU A 123 18.69 10.67 1.24
C LEU A 123 17.67 11.58 0.54
N LEU A 124 17.97 12.86 0.46
CA LEU A 124 17.15 13.87 -0.20
C LEU A 124 17.93 14.50 -1.33
N GLY A 125 17.45 14.33 -2.56
CA GLY A 125 17.93 15.05 -3.74
C GLY A 125 17.04 16.26 -4.04
N ARG A 126 17.65 17.40 -4.35
CA ARG A 126 16.96 18.65 -4.70
C ARG A 126 17.39 19.17 -6.06
N LEU A 127 16.50 19.90 -6.72
CA LEU A 127 16.77 20.47 -8.05
C LEU A 127 17.90 21.54 -8.03
N ASP A 128 18.17 22.16 -6.89
CA ASP A 128 19.27 23.12 -6.71
C ASP A 128 20.66 22.46 -6.70
N GLY A 129 20.74 21.16 -6.99
CA GLY A 129 21.99 20.39 -6.98
C GLY A 129 22.44 19.96 -5.58
N ASN A 130 21.76 20.39 -4.52
CA ASN A 130 22.11 20.00 -3.18
C ASN A 130 21.55 18.59 -2.86
N VAL A 131 22.42 17.70 -2.45
CA VAL A 131 22.08 16.41 -1.88
C VAL A 131 22.25 16.49 -0.37
N GLN A 132 21.16 16.23 0.33
CA GLN A 132 21.20 16.18 1.80
C GLN A 132 21.18 14.73 2.27
N TYR A 133 22.15 14.39 3.10
CA TYR A 133 22.20 13.13 3.82
C TYR A 133 21.70 13.37 5.24
N ILE A 134 20.71 12.62 5.68
CA ILE A 134 20.33 12.61 7.09
C ILE A 134 20.62 11.22 7.62
N VAL A 135 21.60 11.13 8.49
CA VAL A 135 22.20 9.88 9.01
C VAL A 135 21.34 9.55 10.18
N THR A 136 20.59 9.56 10.78
CA THR A 136 19.74 9.12 11.90
C THR A 136 19.19 10.29 12.70
N ARG A 137 17.91 10.39 12.76
CA ARG A 137 17.22 11.36 13.62
C ARG A 137 16.11 10.65 14.39
N GLN A 138 16.02 10.95 15.67
CA GLN A 138 14.88 10.62 16.48
C GLN A 138 13.77 11.64 16.24
N SER A 139 12.50 11.21 16.19
CA SER A 139 11.39 12.12 16.02
C SER A 139 11.32 13.15 17.15
N GLY A 140 10.87 14.35 16.83
CA GLY A 140 10.78 15.45 17.78
C GLY A 140 12.08 16.25 18.01
N THR A 141 13.21 15.87 17.41
CA THR A 141 14.50 16.54 17.65
C THR A 141 15.17 17.05 16.37
N GLY A 142 14.62 17.98 15.62
CA GLY A 142 15.39 18.58 14.57
C GLY A 142 14.69 19.01 13.28
N ALA A 143 15.47 19.36 12.26
CA ALA A 143 15.11 20.15 11.09
C ALA A 143 14.08 19.53 10.11
N PHE A 144 13.63 18.31 10.27
CA PHE A 144 12.74 17.59 9.37
C PHE A 144 11.54 16.98 10.10
N GLY A 145 10.86 17.72 10.92
CA GLY A 145 9.63 17.28 11.54
C GLY A 145 9.32 18.06 12.79
N SER A 146 8.17 18.69 12.83
CA SER A 146 7.64 19.37 14.00
C SER A 146 6.76 18.44 14.84
N LYS A 147 6.37 17.30 14.29
CA LYS A 147 5.46 16.33 14.93
C LYS A 147 6.16 14.99 15.14
N ASN A 148 5.82 14.32 16.24
CA ASN A 148 6.32 12.98 16.51
C ASN A 148 5.69 11.96 15.56
N GLY A 149 6.52 11.13 14.95
CA GLY A 149 6.11 10.09 14.00
C GLY A 149 7.24 9.78 13.00
N ALA A 150 6.98 8.82 12.14
CA ALA A 150 7.82 8.52 11.00
C ALA A 150 7.64 9.61 9.93
N VAL A 151 8.67 10.40 9.69
CA VAL A 151 8.61 11.50 8.72
C VAL A 151 8.95 10.99 7.33
N ILE A 152 8.04 11.24 6.38
CA ILE A 152 8.25 11.02 4.94
C ILE A 152 8.51 12.38 4.31
N PRO A 153 9.76 12.74 4.04
CA PRO A 153 10.12 14.08 3.60
C PRO A 153 9.63 14.34 2.17
N ARG A 154 9.29 15.61 1.90
CA ARG A 154 8.91 16.09 0.57
C ARG A 154 7.77 15.29 -0.10
N SER A 155 6.87 14.75 0.70
CA SER A 155 5.77 13.88 0.29
C SER A 155 4.49 14.63 -0.05
N CYS A 156 4.40 15.92 0.30
CA CYS A 156 3.25 16.76 0.04
C CYS A 156 3.62 18.02 -0.73
N ALA A 157 2.82 18.34 -1.75
CA ALA A 157 2.79 19.70 -2.27
C ALA A 157 2.08 20.63 -1.27
N THR A 158 2.18 21.94 -1.51
CA THR A 158 1.48 22.95 -0.71
C THR A 158 0.38 23.62 -1.53
N ASP A 159 -0.67 24.08 -0.88
CA ASP A 159 -1.81 24.73 -1.53
C ASP A 159 -1.60 26.25 -1.69
N SER A 160 -0.40 26.68 -2.03
CA SER A 160 -0.16 28.06 -2.40
C SER A 160 -0.77 28.35 -3.78
N ALA A 161 -1.10 29.60 -4.06
CA ALA A 161 -1.71 30.02 -5.33
C ALA A 161 -0.92 29.55 -6.57
N THR A 162 0.39 29.44 -6.44
CA THR A 162 1.29 28.97 -7.50
C THR A 162 1.29 27.44 -7.65
N ASN A 163 0.93 26.70 -6.60
CA ASN A 163 1.08 25.25 -6.51
C ASN A 163 -0.26 24.50 -6.38
N SER A 164 -1.38 25.19 -6.54
CA SER A 164 -2.72 24.60 -6.34
C SER A 164 -3.04 23.37 -7.20
N LYS A 165 -2.29 23.15 -8.31
CA LYS A 165 -2.46 22.01 -9.21
C LYS A 165 -1.49 20.84 -8.95
N TYR A 166 -0.56 20.99 -8.02
CA TYR A 166 0.46 19.97 -7.75
C TYR A 166 0.10 19.13 -6.53
N PHE A 167 0.54 17.89 -6.57
CA PHE A 167 0.50 16.96 -5.44
C PHE A 167 1.87 16.32 -5.28
N GLY A 168 2.23 16.01 -4.05
CA GLY A 168 3.36 15.13 -3.77
C GLY A 168 2.92 13.68 -3.85
N VAL A 169 3.83 12.80 -4.22
CA VAL A 169 3.61 11.35 -4.30
C VAL A 169 4.57 10.64 -3.36
N SER A 170 4.08 9.67 -2.61
CA SER A 170 4.94 8.76 -1.87
C SER A 170 4.39 7.35 -1.82
N VAL A 171 5.32 6.40 -1.72
CA VAL A 171 5.04 5.00 -1.47
C VAL A 171 5.84 4.58 -0.25
N VAL A 172 5.19 3.93 0.71
CA VAL A 172 5.80 3.45 1.94
C VAL A 172 5.51 1.95 2.08
N TYR A 173 6.56 1.17 2.22
CA TYR A 173 6.49 -0.26 2.52
C TYR A 173 6.72 -0.43 4.03
N ILE A 174 5.83 -1.13 4.71
CA ILE A 174 5.86 -1.31 6.16
C ILE A 174 5.98 -2.80 6.44
N SER A 175 7.12 -3.20 6.97
CA SER A 175 7.47 -4.60 7.23
C SER A 175 7.31 -4.93 8.71
N GLN A 176 7.05 -6.23 8.99
CA GLN A 176 6.92 -6.74 10.36
C GLN A 176 5.82 -6.04 11.19
N TYR A 177 4.84 -5.44 10.53
CA TYR A 177 3.82 -4.63 11.18
C TYR A 177 2.91 -5.43 12.11
N ALA A 178 2.70 -6.73 11.84
CA ALA A 178 1.82 -7.60 12.61
C ALA A 178 2.54 -8.32 13.77
N ASP A 179 3.88 -8.22 13.82
CA ASP A 179 4.68 -8.85 14.87
C ASP A 179 4.69 -7.99 16.14
N SER A 180 4.32 -8.57 17.27
CA SER A 180 4.33 -7.89 18.57
C SER A 180 5.64 -8.03 19.34
N SER A 181 6.60 -8.79 18.81
CA SER A 181 7.88 -9.07 19.45
C SER A 181 9.05 -8.33 18.82
N THR A 182 8.86 -7.79 17.62
CA THR A 182 9.88 -7.04 16.87
C THR A 182 9.47 -5.59 16.61
N HIS A 183 10.42 -4.79 16.21
CA HIS A 183 10.16 -3.41 15.82
C HIS A 183 9.61 -3.35 14.39
N THR A 184 8.64 -2.47 14.16
CA THR A 184 8.14 -2.19 12.80
C THR A 184 9.07 -1.21 12.11
N TRP A 185 9.53 -1.57 10.93
CA TRP A 185 10.30 -0.65 10.09
C TRP A 185 9.62 -0.42 8.75
N SER A 186 9.89 0.72 8.16
CA SER A 186 9.37 1.05 6.85
C SER A 186 10.42 1.65 5.94
N GLN A 187 10.26 1.41 4.66
CA GLN A 187 11.04 2.01 3.59
C GLN A 187 10.11 2.90 2.75
N PHE A 188 10.60 4.04 2.32
CA PHE A 188 9.80 4.95 1.52
C PHE A 188 10.54 5.53 0.33
N HIS A 189 9.75 5.86 -0.69
CA HIS A 189 10.13 6.74 -1.78
C HIS A 189 9.12 7.89 -1.81
N SER A 190 9.59 9.12 -1.92
CA SER A 190 8.74 10.29 -2.03
C SER A 190 9.27 11.29 -3.03
N GLY A 191 8.38 12.10 -3.58
CA GLY A 191 8.77 13.15 -4.50
C GLY A 191 7.67 14.18 -4.69
N THR A 192 8.10 15.40 -4.95
CA THR A 192 7.21 16.50 -5.29
C THR A 192 7.92 17.48 -6.21
N ILE A 193 7.11 18.12 -7.07
CA ILE A 193 7.54 19.24 -7.88
C ILE A 193 6.83 20.46 -7.33
N HIS A 194 7.56 21.54 -7.13
CA HIS A 194 7.08 22.79 -6.59
C HIS A 194 7.53 23.96 -7.45
N ARG A 195 6.63 24.84 -7.83
CA ARG A 195 7.01 26.08 -8.53
C ARG A 195 7.15 27.22 -7.53
N ASN A 196 8.29 27.85 -7.54
CA ASN A 196 8.52 29.08 -6.79
C ASN A 196 8.15 30.26 -7.70
N GLY A 197 7.03 30.92 -7.40
CA GLY A 197 6.49 32.13 -7.95
C GLY A 197 7.22 32.87 -9.06
N GLY A 198 7.25 32.32 -10.28
CA GLY A 198 7.47 33.12 -11.49
C GLY A 198 8.92 33.40 -11.94
N THR A 199 9.95 33.02 -11.19
CA THR A 199 11.35 33.15 -11.66
C THR A 199 11.80 31.83 -12.29
N ALA A 200 12.14 31.86 -13.55
CA ALA A 200 12.74 30.72 -14.25
C ALA A 200 14.02 30.30 -13.49
N GLY A 201 14.05 29.04 -13.02
CA GLY A 201 15.18 28.49 -12.27
C GLY A 201 14.94 28.26 -10.78
N THR A 202 13.83 28.71 -10.20
CA THR A 202 13.54 28.51 -8.76
C THR A 202 12.48 27.42 -8.48
N ASN A 203 12.25 26.52 -9.44
CA ASN A 203 11.42 25.35 -9.20
C ASN A 203 12.10 24.43 -8.20
N GLU A 204 11.42 24.08 -7.13
CA GLU A 204 11.89 23.04 -6.23
C GLU A 204 11.29 21.70 -6.64
N ALA A 205 12.07 20.83 -7.23
CA ALA A 205 11.76 19.41 -7.29
C ALA A 205 12.60 18.71 -6.23
N ALA A 206 12.02 17.77 -5.54
CA ALA A 206 12.73 16.99 -4.56
C ALA A 206 12.28 15.54 -4.63
N VAL A 207 13.24 14.64 -4.47
CA VAL A 207 13.01 13.21 -4.30
C VAL A 207 13.70 12.77 -3.02
N ALA A 208 13.07 11.87 -2.28
CA ALA A 208 13.68 11.27 -1.12
C ALA A 208 13.47 9.75 -1.12
N ILE A 209 14.48 9.05 -0.64
CA ILE A 209 14.43 7.62 -0.33
C ILE A 209 14.94 7.42 1.08
N GLY A 210 14.31 6.57 1.85
CA GLY A 210 14.77 6.36 3.22
C GLY A 210 14.03 5.25 3.94
N THR A 211 14.39 5.12 5.20
CA THR A 211 13.84 4.15 6.13
C THR A 211 13.38 4.84 7.40
N THR A 212 12.39 4.26 8.05
CA THR A 212 11.96 4.65 9.40
C THR A 212 11.85 3.42 10.27
N LEU A 213 12.05 3.58 11.57
CA LEU A 213 11.91 2.55 12.57
C LEU A 213 10.95 3.05 13.66
N TYR A 214 9.96 2.24 13.97
CA TYR A 214 9.12 2.38 15.15
C TYR A 214 9.66 1.45 16.23
N THR A 215 10.18 2.02 17.32
CA THR A 215 10.96 1.30 18.32
C THR A 215 10.12 0.63 19.41
N VAL A 216 8.79 0.65 19.27
CA VAL A 216 7.89 -0.08 20.16
C VAL A 216 7.58 -1.45 19.53
N ALA A 217 7.89 -2.52 20.25
CA ALA A 217 7.56 -3.87 19.85
C ALA A 217 6.07 -4.14 20.09
N SER A 218 5.24 -3.82 19.11
CA SER A 218 3.79 -4.04 19.14
C SER A 218 3.23 -4.14 17.74
N ALA A 219 2.25 -5.03 17.54
CA ALA A 219 1.56 -5.11 16.27
C ALA A 219 0.87 -3.77 15.93
N VAL A 220 1.04 -3.33 14.69
CA VAL A 220 0.42 -2.10 14.17
C VAL A 220 -0.99 -2.41 13.68
N THR A 221 -1.98 -1.95 14.40
CA THR A 221 -3.40 -2.12 14.09
C THR A 221 -4.06 -0.85 13.56
N SER A 222 -3.34 0.28 13.66
CA SER A 222 -3.80 1.55 13.10
C SER A 222 -2.63 2.41 12.61
N ILE A 223 -2.93 3.23 11.60
CA ILE A 223 -2.00 4.21 11.02
C ILE A 223 -2.70 5.55 10.98
N VAL A 224 -2.08 6.57 11.57
CA VAL A 224 -2.52 7.96 11.50
C VAL A 224 -1.57 8.74 10.60
N LEU A 225 -2.10 9.42 9.61
CA LEU A 225 -1.37 10.29 8.71
C LEU A 225 -1.65 11.75 9.05
N ARG A 226 -0.62 12.56 9.12
CA ARG A 226 -0.74 14.01 9.43
C ARG A 226 0.19 14.83 8.53
N PRO A 227 -0.19 16.08 8.19
CA PRO A 227 0.77 17.06 7.70
C PRO A 227 1.80 17.36 8.78
N ASP A 228 3.04 17.60 8.40
CA ASP A 228 4.09 17.96 9.35
C ASP A 228 4.04 19.46 9.72
N HIS A 229 4.20 20.33 8.74
CA HIS A 229 4.21 21.79 8.94
C HIS A 229 2.85 22.43 8.67
N GLY A 230 2.09 21.90 7.73
CA GLY A 230 0.71 22.32 7.51
C GLY A 230 -0.21 21.90 8.66
N THR A 231 -1.39 22.51 8.71
CA THR A 231 -2.45 22.16 9.66
C THR A 231 -3.29 21.03 9.12
N ASN A 232 -3.60 21.06 7.81
CA ASN A 232 -4.53 20.14 7.19
C ASN A 232 -4.00 19.57 5.88
N PHE A 233 -4.42 18.34 5.57
CA PHE A 233 -4.52 17.87 4.19
C PHE A 233 -5.69 18.57 3.52
N VAL A 234 -5.51 18.97 2.27
CA VAL A 234 -6.56 19.68 1.51
C VAL A 234 -7.24 18.77 0.49
N SER A 235 -8.37 19.23 -0.02
CA SER A 235 -9.18 18.50 -1.00
C SER A 235 -8.35 18.00 -2.19
N GLY A 236 -8.65 16.78 -2.65
CA GLY A 236 -7.94 16.08 -3.70
C GLY A 236 -6.81 15.17 -3.20
N THR A 237 -6.40 15.29 -1.93
CA THR A 237 -5.46 14.35 -1.29
C THR A 237 -6.08 12.96 -1.22
N LYS A 238 -5.27 11.92 -1.50
CA LYS A 238 -5.71 10.52 -1.52
C LYS A 238 -4.68 9.64 -0.86
N PHE A 239 -5.18 8.68 -0.11
CA PHE A 239 -4.37 7.65 0.55
C PHE A 239 -4.96 6.27 0.28
N SER A 240 -4.13 5.32 -0.06
CA SER A 240 -4.50 3.92 -0.29
C SER A 240 -3.60 3.01 0.51
N LEU A 241 -4.18 2.10 1.28
CA LEU A 241 -3.46 1.10 2.06
C LEU A 241 -3.75 -0.28 1.49
N TYR A 242 -2.69 -1.06 1.27
CA TYR A 242 -2.73 -2.41 0.75
C TYR A 242 -2.00 -3.35 1.71
N GLY A 243 -2.51 -4.57 1.84
CA GLY A 243 -1.80 -5.70 2.41
C GLY A 243 -1.03 -6.43 1.32
N VAL A 244 0.18 -6.82 1.60
CA VAL A 244 1.05 -7.63 0.73
C VAL A 244 1.21 -8.99 1.37
N ALA A 245 0.86 -10.05 0.62
CA ALA A 245 0.93 -11.44 1.10
C ALA A 245 2.36 -12.02 1.07
#